data_2282e4c38c0f641faebd3d54bb57a3b4
#
_entry.id   2282e4c38c0f641faebd3d54bb57a3b4
#
_cell.length_a   1.000
_cell.length_b   1.000
_cell.length_c   1.000
_cell.angle_alpha   90.00
_cell.angle_beta   90.00
_cell.angle_gamma   90.00
#
_symmetry.space_group_name_H-M   'P 1'
#
loop_
_entity.id
_entity.type
_entity.pdbx_description
1 polymer ?
#
loop_
_entity_poly.entity_id
_entity_poly.type
_entity_poly.pdbx_seq_one_letter_code
_entity_poly.pdbx_strand_id
1 'polypeptide(L)'
;MFGKVPCCAFALLFSLAGCTTEWATDGSYYRTTQTLLDVQSTPPGKISINGSHKGEGSSFIPLEYEREVQRKTRKVSYWISQPGLALGITLLSLGIYLPFSAIPVDVELRQEPQSTFRSNQFVVQVQADGHHPWEETVVCTGQDRLVLNPVLVRRE
;
A
#
# COMPACT_ATOMS: atom_id res chain seq x y z
N MET A 1 7.14 -64.50 -3.16
CA MET A 1 5.87 -63.74 -3.15
C MET A 1 6.19 -62.34 -2.65
N PHE A 2 6.44 -61.41 -3.58
CA PHE A 2 6.62 -60.00 -3.21
C PHE A 2 5.26 -59.32 -3.21
N GLY A 3 4.78 -58.94 -2.03
CA GLY A 3 3.53 -58.24 -1.86
C GLY A 3 3.59 -56.87 -2.55
N LYS A 4 2.65 -56.60 -3.44
CA LYS A 4 2.43 -55.28 -4.04
C LYS A 4 2.06 -54.30 -2.91
N VAL A 5 3.02 -53.48 -2.48
CA VAL A 5 2.72 -52.35 -1.62
C VAL A 5 1.84 -51.40 -2.45
N PRO A 6 0.62 -51.07 -2.02
CA PRO A 6 -0.25 -50.25 -2.84
C PRO A 6 0.31 -48.85 -2.95
N CYS A 7 0.58 -48.41 -4.19
CA CYS A 7 1.04 -47.06 -4.57
C CYS A 7 0.11 -45.95 -4.01
N CYS A 8 -1.11 -46.32 -3.61
CA CYS A 8 -2.09 -45.41 -3.00
C CYS A 8 -1.69 -44.89 -1.61
N ALA A 9 -0.88 -45.65 -0.84
CA ALA A 9 -0.45 -45.21 0.49
C ALA A 9 0.57 -44.08 0.43
N PHE A 10 1.37 -44.02 -0.65
CA PHE A 10 2.33 -42.94 -0.86
C PHE A 10 1.67 -41.64 -1.31
N ALA A 11 0.61 -41.73 -2.14
CA ALA A 11 -0.13 -40.54 -2.60
C ALA A 11 -0.91 -39.85 -1.46
N LEU A 12 -1.42 -40.60 -0.49
CA LEU A 12 -2.11 -40.06 0.68
C LEU A 12 -1.18 -39.35 1.66
N LEU A 13 0.09 -39.73 1.73
CA LEU A 13 1.08 -39.07 2.58
C LEU A 13 1.50 -37.68 2.04
N PHE A 14 1.47 -37.48 0.73
CA PHE A 14 1.78 -36.20 0.10
C PHE A 14 0.64 -35.19 0.18
N SER A 15 -0.59 -35.60 0.28
CA SER A 15 -1.77 -34.74 0.39
C SER A 15 -1.95 -34.09 1.77
N LEU A 16 -1.20 -34.56 2.79
CA LEU A 16 -1.27 -34.07 4.16
C LEU A 16 -0.15 -32.99 4.46
N ALA A 17 0.79 -32.82 3.55
CA ALA A 17 1.78 -31.74 3.64
C ALA A 17 1.11 -30.40 3.23
N GLY A 18 0.39 -29.78 4.15
CA GLY A 18 -0.20 -28.46 3.93
C GLY A 18 0.89 -27.39 3.90
N CYS A 19 1.10 -26.75 2.76
CA CYS A 19 1.80 -25.48 2.71
C CYS A 19 0.86 -24.40 3.23
N THR A 20 1.04 -23.93 4.45
CA THR A 20 0.33 -22.76 4.93
C THR A 20 1.09 -21.51 4.48
N THR A 21 0.41 -20.66 3.76
CA THR A 21 0.92 -19.36 3.34
C THR A 21 0.20 -18.29 4.17
N GLU A 22 0.92 -17.63 5.05
CA GLU A 22 0.39 -16.51 5.81
C GLU A 22 1.06 -15.21 5.40
N TRP A 23 0.23 -14.19 5.15
CA TRP A 23 0.69 -12.82 5.00
C TRP A 23 0.72 -12.17 6.38
N ALA A 24 1.91 -11.85 6.86
CA ALA A 24 2.09 -11.07 8.07
C ALA A 24 2.40 -9.61 7.71
N THR A 25 1.77 -8.68 8.42
CA THR A 25 2.13 -7.26 8.31
C THR A 25 3.39 -7.03 9.13
N ASP A 26 4.49 -6.65 8.47
CA ASP A 26 5.81 -6.43 9.06
C ASP A 26 6.05 -4.93 9.32
N GLY A 27 4.99 -4.17 9.52
CA GLY A 27 5.02 -2.75 9.79
C GLY A 27 4.49 -1.89 8.66
N SER A 28 4.39 -0.60 8.93
CA SER A 28 4.03 0.42 7.95
C SER A 28 5.02 1.58 8.02
N TYR A 29 5.21 2.26 6.92
CA TYR A 29 6.00 3.49 6.85
C TYR A 29 5.29 4.51 5.97
N TYR A 30 5.58 5.79 6.20
CA TYR A 30 5.05 6.87 5.38
C TYR A 30 6.01 7.19 4.24
N ARG A 31 5.45 7.33 3.04
CA ARG A 31 6.19 7.76 1.86
C ARG A 31 5.60 9.07 1.35
N THR A 32 6.45 10.04 1.06
CA THR A 32 6.05 11.28 0.41
C THR A 32 5.49 10.98 -0.98
N THR A 33 4.33 11.53 -1.24
CA THR A 33 3.60 11.43 -2.52
C THR A 33 3.22 12.83 -2.95
N GLN A 34 3.06 13.05 -4.25
CA GLN A 34 2.71 14.34 -4.82
C GLN A 34 1.44 14.22 -5.65
N THR A 35 0.57 15.24 -5.55
CA THR A 35 -0.54 15.48 -6.47
C THR A 35 -0.31 16.81 -7.16
N LEU A 36 -0.46 16.88 -8.47
CA LEU A 36 -0.34 18.11 -9.22
C LEU A 36 -1.67 18.89 -9.17
N LEU A 37 -1.68 20.02 -8.51
CA LEU A 37 -2.80 20.94 -8.49
C LEU A 37 -2.72 21.89 -9.69
N ASP A 38 -3.71 21.83 -10.56
CA ASP A 38 -3.90 22.73 -11.69
C ASP A 38 -5.00 23.75 -11.33
N VAL A 39 -4.58 25.01 -11.13
CA VAL A 39 -5.49 26.10 -10.81
C VAL A 39 -5.63 27.01 -12.02
N GLN A 40 -6.85 27.25 -12.48
CA GLN A 40 -7.16 28.15 -13.58
C GLN A 40 -8.21 29.17 -13.11
N SER A 41 -7.75 30.30 -12.58
CA SER A 41 -8.65 31.33 -12.04
C SER A 41 -9.16 32.30 -13.09
N THR A 42 -10.43 32.71 -12.98
CA THR A 42 -11.06 33.74 -13.81
C THR A 42 -11.74 34.78 -12.92
N PRO A 43 -11.27 36.05 -12.93
CA PRO A 43 -10.06 36.56 -13.59
C PRO A 43 -8.77 36.02 -12.97
N PRO A 44 -7.61 36.22 -13.65
CA PRO A 44 -6.32 35.82 -13.08
C PRO A 44 -6.08 36.48 -11.73
N GLY A 45 -5.72 35.68 -10.73
CA GLY A 45 -5.49 36.11 -9.36
C GLY A 45 -4.25 35.49 -8.74
N LYS A 46 -3.84 36.00 -7.59
CA LYS A 46 -2.75 35.45 -6.78
C LYS A 46 -3.22 34.18 -6.09
N ILE A 47 -2.46 33.10 -6.28
CA ILE A 47 -2.76 31.79 -5.72
C ILE A 47 -1.88 31.58 -4.49
N SER A 48 -2.51 31.28 -3.36
CA SER A 48 -1.85 30.94 -2.10
C SER A 48 -2.32 29.57 -1.62
N ILE A 49 -1.38 28.78 -1.06
CA ILE A 49 -1.68 27.48 -0.45
C ILE A 49 -1.20 27.52 0.99
N ASN A 50 -2.10 27.25 1.91
CA ASN A 50 -1.85 27.33 3.35
C ASN A 50 -1.21 28.69 3.73
N GLY A 51 -1.67 29.79 3.12
CA GLY A 51 -1.16 31.14 3.34
C GLY A 51 0.14 31.48 2.61
N SER A 52 0.80 30.52 1.95
CA SER A 52 2.03 30.78 1.18
C SER A 52 1.71 31.06 -0.29
N HIS A 53 2.20 32.16 -0.84
CA HIS A 53 2.07 32.49 -2.25
C HIS A 53 2.77 31.45 -3.13
N LYS A 54 2.09 30.91 -4.16
CA LYS A 54 2.58 29.84 -5.04
C LYS A 54 2.56 30.19 -6.53
N GLY A 55 1.76 31.18 -6.94
CA GLY A 55 1.66 31.56 -8.35
C GLY A 55 0.55 32.55 -8.61
N GLU A 56 0.38 32.90 -9.90
CA GLU A 56 -0.65 33.83 -10.37
C GLU A 56 -1.35 33.27 -11.61
N GLY A 57 -2.66 33.53 -11.70
CA GLY A 57 -3.48 33.18 -12.85
C GLY A 57 -3.67 31.68 -13.02
N SER A 58 -2.99 31.08 -14.00
CA SER A 58 -2.98 29.64 -14.25
C SER A 58 -1.65 29.06 -13.80
N SER A 59 -1.69 28.11 -12.88
CA SER A 59 -0.47 27.54 -12.28
C SER A 59 -0.62 26.06 -11.98
N PHE A 60 0.47 25.32 -12.22
CA PHE A 60 0.63 23.92 -11.81
C PHE A 60 1.47 23.86 -10.55
N ILE A 61 0.88 23.44 -9.45
CA ILE A 61 1.50 23.49 -8.13
C ILE A 61 1.57 22.06 -7.57
N PRO A 62 2.76 21.53 -7.28
CA PRO A 62 2.87 20.22 -6.63
C PRO A 62 2.46 20.33 -5.16
N LEU A 63 1.53 19.47 -4.74
CA LEU A 63 1.11 19.31 -3.36
C LEU A 63 1.76 18.03 -2.82
N GLU A 64 2.62 18.18 -1.82
CA GLU A 64 3.31 17.07 -1.18
C GLU A 64 2.59 16.66 0.10
N TYR A 65 2.37 15.37 0.26
CA TYR A 65 1.74 14.78 1.43
C TYR A 65 2.27 13.37 1.68
N GLU A 66 1.96 12.81 2.84
CA GLU A 66 2.43 11.49 3.23
C GLU A 66 1.34 10.43 3.00
N ARG A 67 1.74 9.33 2.36
CA ARG A 67 0.92 8.15 2.15
C ARG A 67 1.50 6.99 2.95
N GLU A 68 0.65 6.32 3.72
CA GLU A 68 1.04 5.10 4.42
C GLU A 68 1.20 3.93 3.46
N VAL A 69 2.32 3.24 3.59
CA VAL A 69 2.62 2.03 2.82
C VAL A 69 2.81 0.89 3.80
N GLN A 70 1.97 -0.14 3.73
CA GLN A 70 2.13 -1.35 4.51
C GLN A 70 3.14 -2.29 3.85
N ARG A 71 4.05 -2.81 4.67
CA ARG A 71 4.94 -3.88 4.27
C ARG A 71 4.33 -5.20 4.69
N LYS A 72 3.95 -6.04 3.73
CA LYS A 72 3.50 -7.40 3.99
C LYS A 72 4.58 -8.39 3.62
N THR A 73 4.88 -9.28 4.55
CA THR A 73 5.84 -10.37 4.35
C THR A 73 5.08 -11.68 4.25
N ARG A 74 5.30 -12.41 3.18
CA ARG A 74 4.76 -13.76 3.01
C ARG A 74 5.72 -14.75 3.66
N LYS A 75 5.23 -15.42 4.70
CA LYS A 75 5.95 -16.54 5.31
C LYS A 75 5.36 -17.84 4.77
N VAL A 76 6.16 -18.62 4.07
CA VAL A 76 5.79 -19.96 3.64
C VAL A 76 6.39 -20.94 4.65
N SER A 77 5.54 -21.55 5.45
CA SER A 77 5.98 -22.60 6.38
C SER A 77 5.49 -23.94 5.87
N TYR A 78 6.39 -24.89 5.68
CA TYR A 78 5.98 -26.27 5.47
C TYR A 78 5.66 -26.87 6.84
N TRP A 79 4.38 -26.87 7.20
CA TRP A 79 3.93 -27.49 8.43
C TRP A 79 3.15 -28.76 8.12
N ILE A 80 3.53 -29.84 8.79
CA ILE A 80 2.66 -31.00 8.91
C ILE A 80 1.77 -30.71 10.11
N SER A 81 0.47 -30.56 9.86
CA SER A 81 -0.51 -30.19 10.88
C SER A 81 -0.72 -31.23 12.00
N GLN A 82 -0.11 -32.42 11.89
CA GLN A 82 -0.19 -33.47 12.88
C GLN A 82 1.19 -33.86 13.41
N PRO A 83 1.49 -33.59 14.69
CA PRO A 83 2.81 -33.85 15.26
C PRO A 83 3.24 -35.33 15.19
N GLY A 84 2.27 -36.27 15.29
CA GLY A 84 2.55 -37.71 15.14
C GLY A 84 2.99 -38.10 13.73
N LEU A 85 2.42 -37.49 12.70
CA LEU A 85 2.79 -37.67 11.30
C LEU A 85 4.16 -37.08 10.98
N ALA A 86 4.46 -35.90 11.54
CA ALA A 86 5.78 -35.25 11.42
C ALA A 86 6.88 -36.13 12.01
N LEU A 87 6.61 -36.73 13.16
CA LEU A 87 7.54 -37.63 13.85
C LEU A 87 7.73 -38.95 13.05
N GLY A 88 6.66 -39.48 12.47
CA GLY A 88 6.72 -40.68 11.60
C GLY A 88 7.54 -40.43 10.34
N ILE A 89 7.34 -39.31 9.65
CA ILE A 89 8.13 -38.95 8.45
C ILE A 89 9.58 -38.66 8.80
N THR A 90 9.83 -38.03 9.94
CA THR A 90 11.20 -37.77 10.43
C THR A 90 11.97 -39.05 10.68
N LEU A 91 11.33 -40.02 11.32
CA LEU A 91 11.91 -41.33 11.56
C LEU A 91 12.16 -42.09 10.26
N LEU A 92 11.20 -42.07 9.31
CA LEU A 92 11.34 -42.72 8.01
C LEU A 92 12.40 -42.10 7.13
N SER A 93 12.62 -40.79 7.24
CA SER A 93 13.63 -40.05 6.48
C SER A 93 15.00 -39.95 7.18
N LEU A 94 15.23 -40.81 8.23
CA LEU A 94 16.48 -40.82 9.00
C LEU A 94 16.86 -39.44 9.56
N GLY A 95 15.89 -38.62 9.94
CA GLY A 95 16.11 -37.29 10.51
C GLY A 95 16.35 -36.18 9.50
N ILE A 96 16.46 -36.48 8.20
CA ILE A 96 16.72 -35.48 7.16
C ILE A 96 15.59 -34.46 7.03
N TYR A 97 14.37 -34.85 7.35
CA TYR A 97 13.18 -33.99 7.20
C TYR A 97 13.12 -32.85 8.26
N LEU A 98 13.65 -33.06 9.45
CA LEU A 98 13.55 -32.10 10.57
C LEU A 98 14.13 -30.72 10.25
N PRO A 99 15.35 -30.59 9.69
CA PRO A 99 15.88 -29.28 9.33
C PRO A 99 15.10 -28.57 8.22
N PHE A 100 14.48 -29.32 7.29
CA PHE A 100 13.70 -28.74 6.21
C PHE A 100 12.32 -28.23 6.66
N SER A 101 11.73 -28.82 7.71
CA SER A 101 10.46 -28.38 8.27
C SER A 101 10.55 -27.08 9.09
N ALA A 102 11.75 -26.75 9.55
CA ALA A 102 12.02 -25.59 10.40
C ALA A 102 12.54 -24.35 9.63
N ILE A 103 12.93 -24.52 8.36
CA ILE A 103 13.47 -23.42 7.56
C ILE A 103 12.32 -22.70 6.87
N PRO A 104 12.11 -21.39 7.12
CA PRO A 104 11.19 -20.58 6.30
C PRO A 104 11.78 -20.48 4.89
N VAL A 105 11.10 -21.07 3.90
CA VAL A 105 11.65 -21.29 2.55
C VAL A 105 11.53 -20.06 1.67
N ASP A 106 10.65 -19.12 2.01
CA ASP A 106 10.54 -17.91 1.19
C ASP A 106 9.97 -16.73 1.97
N VAL A 107 10.53 -15.54 1.70
CA VAL A 107 10.08 -14.28 2.24
C VAL A 107 9.82 -13.35 1.06
N GLU A 108 8.58 -13.31 0.60
CA GLU A 108 8.17 -12.34 -0.40
C GLU A 108 7.70 -11.06 0.28
N LEU A 109 8.41 -9.97 0.00
CA LEU A 109 8.06 -8.64 0.49
C LEU A 109 7.09 -7.99 -0.49
N ARG A 110 5.85 -7.79 -0.05
CA ARG A 110 4.85 -7.05 -0.81
C ARG A 110 4.57 -5.72 -0.13
N GLN A 111 4.68 -4.64 -0.88
CA GLN A 111 4.30 -3.31 -0.45
C GLN A 111 2.90 -3.01 -0.96
N GLU A 112 1.93 -2.86 -0.06
CA GLU A 112 0.59 -2.45 -0.41
C GLU A 112 0.37 -1.00 0.04
N PRO A 113 -0.02 -0.10 -0.87
CA PRO A 113 -0.41 1.24 -0.49
C PRO A 113 -1.71 1.18 0.29
N GLN A 114 -1.70 1.71 1.49
CA GLN A 114 -2.90 1.90 2.28
C GLN A 114 -3.54 3.25 1.94
N SER A 115 -4.85 3.35 2.08
CA SER A 115 -5.61 4.59 1.85
C SER A 115 -5.47 5.63 2.96
N THR A 116 -4.53 5.45 3.88
CA THR A 116 -4.29 6.38 4.97
C THR A 116 -3.27 7.43 4.54
N PHE A 117 -3.66 8.69 4.65
CA PHE A 117 -2.85 9.84 4.26
C PHE A 117 -2.66 10.77 5.46
N ARG A 118 -1.51 11.45 5.51
CA ARG A 118 -1.21 12.52 6.47
C ARG A 118 -0.86 13.79 5.74
N SER A 119 -1.18 14.93 6.36
CA SER A 119 -0.88 16.27 5.81
C SER A 119 -1.41 16.46 4.39
N ASN A 120 -2.56 15.85 4.09
CA ASN A 120 -3.15 15.79 2.76
C ASN A 120 -4.28 16.81 2.53
N GLN A 121 -4.47 17.75 3.47
CA GLN A 121 -5.44 18.84 3.36
C GLN A 121 -4.71 20.15 3.11
N PHE A 122 -5.15 20.86 2.09
CA PHE A 122 -4.55 22.12 1.65
C PHE A 122 -5.65 23.16 1.48
N VAL A 123 -5.46 24.32 2.09
CA VAL A 123 -6.33 25.47 1.89
C VAL A 123 -5.80 26.26 0.71
N VAL A 124 -6.56 26.26 -0.38
CA VAL A 124 -6.25 27.01 -1.60
C VAL A 124 -7.04 28.30 -1.60
N GLN A 125 -6.34 29.43 -1.71
CA GLN A 125 -6.93 30.76 -1.78
C GLN A 125 -6.54 31.42 -3.09
N VAL A 126 -7.50 32.06 -3.74
CA VAL A 126 -7.27 32.86 -4.95
C VAL A 126 -7.81 34.25 -4.72
N GLN A 127 -6.95 35.26 -4.94
CA GLN A 127 -7.29 36.65 -4.74
C GLN A 127 -6.94 37.49 -5.97
N ALA A 128 -7.91 38.24 -6.48
CA ALA A 128 -7.69 39.24 -7.54
C ALA A 128 -8.21 40.61 -7.09
N ASP A 129 -7.58 41.68 -7.62
CA ASP A 129 -7.97 43.04 -7.29
C ASP A 129 -9.42 43.34 -7.72
N GLY A 130 -10.17 43.97 -6.82
CA GLY A 130 -11.57 44.30 -7.04
C GLY A 130 -12.52 43.11 -7.00
N HIS A 131 -12.07 41.93 -6.56
CA HIS A 131 -12.89 40.73 -6.43
C HIS A 131 -12.89 40.21 -4.98
N HIS A 132 -13.92 39.46 -4.64
CA HIS A 132 -13.95 38.72 -3.38
C HIS A 132 -12.95 37.55 -3.43
N PRO A 133 -12.18 37.29 -2.35
CA PRO A 133 -11.29 36.16 -2.31
C PRO A 133 -12.09 34.86 -2.38
N TRP A 134 -11.57 33.89 -3.13
CA TRP A 134 -12.09 32.55 -3.18
C TRP A 134 -11.21 31.63 -2.35
N GLU A 135 -11.83 30.73 -1.60
CA GLU A 135 -11.14 29.78 -0.75
C GLU A 135 -11.80 28.42 -0.81
N GLU A 136 -11.00 27.38 -0.92
CA GLU A 136 -11.46 25.98 -0.89
C GLU A 136 -10.43 25.09 -0.22
N THR A 137 -10.91 24.12 0.59
CA THR A 137 -10.06 23.09 1.18
C THR A 137 -10.02 21.87 0.28
N VAL A 138 -8.84 21.55 -0.21
CA VAL A 138 -8.56 20.43 -1.10
C VAL A 138 -7.99 19.27 -0.29
N VAL A 139 -8.52 18.06 -0.55
CA VAL A 139 -8.04 16.84 0.09
C VAL A 139 -7.41 15.92 -0.97
N CYS A 140 -6.11 15.64 -0.80
CA CYS A 140 -5.38 14.73 -1.68
C CYS A 140 -5.53 13.27 -1.20
N THR A 141 -6.06 12.40 -2.08
CA THR A 141 -6.32 10.98 -1.80
C THR A 141 -5.59 10.03 -2.75
N GLY A 142 -4.43 10.46 -3.28
CA GLY A 142 -3.60 9.66 -4.16
C GLY A 142 -3.85 9.84 -5.66
N GLN A 143 -4.67 10.83 -6.05
CA GLN A 143 -4.84 11.23 -7.44
C GLN A 143 -3.57 11.91 -7.99
N ASP A 144 -3.26 11.70 -9.27
CA ASP A 144 -2.08 12.29 -9.89
C ASP A 144 -2.28 13.78 -10.17
N ARG A 145 -3.51 14.19 -10.49
CA ARG A 145 -3.86 15.58 -10.82
C ARG A 145 -5.21 15.97 -10.23
N LEU A 146 -5.31 17.20 -9.79
CA LEU A 146 -6.52 17.83 -9.31
C LEU A 146 -6.68 19.19 -10.01
N VAL A 147 -7.86 19.46 -10.54
CA VAL A 147 -8.14 20.69 -11.30
C VAL A 147 -9.13 21.55 -10.54
N LEU A 148 -8.78 22.82 -10.35
CA LEU A 148 -9.64 23.84 -9.76
C LEU A 148 -9.83 25.00 -10.74
N ASN A 149 -11.09 25.38 -10.94
CA ASN A 149 -11.47 26.48 -11.82
C ASN A 149 -12.25 27.54 -11.03
N PRO A 150 -11.59 28.30 -10.13
CA PRO A 150 -12.25 29.32 -9.35
C PRO A 150 -12.72 30.49 -10.22
N VAL A 151 -14.01 30.85 -10.07
CA VAL A 151 -14.59 32.05 -10.67
C VAL A 151 -14.75 33.09 -9.57
N LEU A 152 -14.03 34.18 -9.69
CA LEU A 152 -14.02 35.25 -8.69
C LEU A 152 -15.16 36.25 -8.94
N VAL A 153 -15.91 36.57 -7.88
CA VAL A 153 -17.02 37.52 -7.93
C VAL A 153 -16.49 38.92 -7.67
N ARG A 154 -16.87 39.86 -8.53
CA ARG A 154 -16.50 41.28 -8.40
C ARG A 154 -17.11 41.87 -7.13
N ARG A 155 -16.33 42.70 -6.43
CA ARG A 155 -16.84 43.53 -5.34
C ARG A 155 -17.67 44.68 -5.93
N GLU A 156 -18.87 44.86 -5.42
CA GLU A 156 -19.71 46.01 -5.73
C GLU A 156 -19.22 47.28 -5.04
#